data_ef01b749b9efd7507aa5f4effc94a432
#
_entry.id   ef01b749b9efd7507aa5f4effc94a432
#
_cell.length_a   1.000
_cell.length_b   1.000
_cell.length_c   1.000
_cell.angle_alpha   90.00
_cell.angle_beta   90.00
_cell.angle_gamma   90.00
#
_symmetry.space_group_name_H-M   'P 1'
#
loop_
_entity.id
_entity.type
_entity.pdbx_description
1 polymer ?
#
loop_
_entity_poly.entity_id
_entity_poly.type
_entity_poly.pdbx_seq_one_letter_code
_entity_poly.pdbx_strand_id
1 'polypeptide(L)'
;MKRTLLLLLTLCISSVMFADNFVMIKVKNQQNLQELFNKQDINIHYYNDNFVLATSESMNENMILLDENSFEDNENYFIVYCNENEQSEYASREKNNAEILYSDANILIVKSLNLNLKPAKNDGMIAINNKTAKLPKATRDFPVVVEEDEKVRGFIDEVVVDNLIATVEYMQAYESRYYNSENAYSAADWIQAQFDEMLVLETEQFPFDWLGNECAPNVIAIQYGTKYPDEYVVCGSH
;
A
#
# COMPACT_ATOMS: atom_id res chain seq x y z
N MET A 1 39.19 -31.70 29.33
CA MET A 1 38.97 -30.28 29.62
C MET A 1 39.29 -29.32 28.47
N LYS A 2 40.38 -29.44 27.71
CA LYS A 2 40.71 -28.53 26.59
C LYS A 2 39.75 -28.60 25.37
N ARG A 3 39.14 -29.74 25.10
CA ARG A 3 38.19 -29.89 23.99
C ARG A 3 36.80 -29.33 24.26
N THR A 4 36.34 -29.31 25.51
CA THR A 4 35.05 -28.71 25.94
C THR A 4 35.14 -27.19 25.95
N LEU A 5 36.29 -26.60 26.22
CA LEU A 5 36.48 -25.15 26.20
C LEU A 5 36.43 -24.58 24.77
N LEU A 6 36.95 -25.36 23.78
CA LEU A 6 36.92 -24.95 22.37
C LEU A 6 35.50 -24.98 21.78
N LEU A 7 34.65 -25.94 22.23
CA LEU A 7 33.24 -26.02 21.79
C LEU A 7 32.39 -24.90 22.40
N LEU A 8 32.67 -24.46 23.61
CA LEU A 8 32.01 -23.30 24.22
C LEU A 8 32.40 -21.99 23.53
N LEU A 9 33.66 -21.85 23.10
CA LEU A 9 34.11 -20.65 22.37
C LEU A 9 33.50 -20.56 20.95
N THR A 10 33.26 -21.68 20.27
CA THR A 10 32.59 -21.70 18.96
C THR A 10 31.09 -21.46 19.06
N LEU A 11 30.44 -21.77 20.19
CA LEU A 11 29.02 -21.48 20.41
C LEU A 11 28.76 -19.97 20.70
N CYS A 12 29.75 -19.27 21.28
CA CYS A 12 29.64 -17.84 21.56
C CYS A 12 29.86 -16.94 20.32
N ILE A 13 30.37 -17.49 19.20
CA ILE A 13 30.63 -16.70 17.99
C ILE A 13 29.42 -16.73 17.02
N SER A 14 28.43 -17.60 17.27
CA SER A 14 27.30 -17.79 16.35
C SER A 14 26.07 -16.93 16.60
N SER A 15 26.15 -15.89 17.43
CA SER A 15 25.05 -14.95 17.63
C SER A 15 25.50 -13.48 17.54
N VAL A 16 26.28 -13.16 16.54
CA VAL A 16 26.25 -11.79 16.03
C VAL A 16 25.00 -11.72 15.16
N MET A 17 23.86 -11.45 15.77
CA MET A 17 22.71 -10.95 15.05
C MET A 17 23.15 -9.60 14.47
N PHE A 18 23.46 -9.57 13.17
CA PHE A 18 23.57 -8.31 12.46
C PHE A 18 22.19 -7.69 12.51
N ALA A 19 22.06 -6.64 13.28
CA ALA A 19 20.87 -5.84 13.26
C ALA A 19 20.84 -5.08 11.93
N ASP A 20 19.76 -5.23 11.19
CA ASP A 20 19.60 -4.59 9.89
C ASP A 20 19.25 -3.11 10.07
N ASN A 21 19.91 -2.24 9.34
CA ASN A 21 19.58 -0.83 9.29
C ASN A 21 18.28 -0.61 8.52
N PHE A 22 17.33 0.12 9.09
CA PHE A 22 16.15 0.59 8.36
C PHE A 22 16.50 1.81 7.53
N VAL A 23 16.28 1.73 6.24
CA VAL A 23 16.76 2.74 5.28
C VAL A 23 15.67 3.17 4.30
N MET A 24 15.78 4.40 3.83
CA MET A 24 15.05 4.89 2.68
C MET A 24 15.98 5.06 1.48
N ILE A 25 15.54 4.59 0.32
CA ILE A 25 16.27 4.67 -0.94
C ILE A 25 15.38 5.38 -1.95
N LYS A 26 15.84 6.50 -2.53
CA LYS A 26 15.10 7.22 -3.56
C LYS A 26 15.09 6.42 -4.87
N VAL A 27 13.92 6.26 -5.46
CA VAL A 27 13.72 5.62 -6.76
C VAL A 27 13.85 6.65 -7.86
N LYS A 28 14.67 6.35 -8.86
CA LYS A 28 14.89 7.23 -10.02
C LYS A 28 13.95 6.91 -11.18
N ASN A 29 13.62 5.65 -11.36
CA ASN A 29 12.73 5.11 -12.38
C ASN A 29 12.41 3.64 -12.09
N GLN A 30 11.53 3.03 -12.88
CA GLN A 30 11.13 1.63 -12.71
C GLN A 30 12.27 0.63 -12.86
N GLN A 31 13.24 0.89 -13.75
CA GLN A 31 14.41 0.02 -13.90
C GLN A 31 15.23 0.00 -12.60
N ASN A 32 15.45 1.17 -12.00
CA ASN A 32 16.15 1.27 -10.72
C ASN A 32 15.41 0.54 -9.59
N LEU A 33 14.08 0.61 -9.58
CA LEU A 33 13.25 -0.15 -8.63
C LEU A 33 13.46 -1.66 -8.81
N GLN A 34 13.42 -2.18 -10.04
CA GLN A 34 13.69 -3.59 -10.32
C GLN A 34 15.09 -4.03 -9.89
N GLU A 35 16.10 -3.18 -10.11
CA GLU A 35 17.48 -3.44 -9.66
C GLU A 35 17.56 -3.55 -8.14
N LEU A 36 16.81 -2.72 -7.38
CA LEU A 36 16.75 -2.79 -5.92
C LEU A 36 16.14 -4.11 -5.44
N PHE A 37 15.07 -4.59 -6.07
CA PHE A 37 14.45 -5.89 -5.74
C PHE A 37 15.33 -7.10 -6.04
N ASN A 38 16.30 -6.97 -6.92
CA ASN A 38 17.24 -8.03 -7.27
C ASN A 38 18.49 -8.07 -6.36
N LYS A 39 18.67 -7.10 -5.47
CA LYS A 39 19.79 -7.08 -4.52
C LYS A 39 19.52 -8.04 -3.37
N GLN A 40 20.54 -8.83 -3.01
CA GLN A 40 20.44 -9.84 -1.95
C GLN A 40 20.61 -9.26 -0.53
N ASP A 41 21.26 -8.11 -0.44
CA ASP A 41 21.58 -7.39 0.80
C ASP A 41 20.51 -6.38 1.21
N ILE A 42 19.39 -6.31 0.50
CA ILE A 42 18.27 -5.38 0.75
C ILE A 42 16.96 -6.15 0.85
N ASN A 43 16.27 -6.02 1.97
CA ASN A 43 14.91 -6.53 2.17
C ASN A 43 13.91 -5.38 2.10
N ILE A 44 13.16 -5.29 1.01
CA ILE A 44 12.19 -4.20 0.79
C ILE A 44 10.90 -4.50 1.55
N HIS A 45 10.41 -3.55 2.35
CA HIS A 45 9.18 -3.64 3.14
C HIS A 45 8.04 -2.80 2.55
N TYR A 46 8.40 -1.69 1.89
CA TYR A 46 7.46 -0.81 1.19
C TYR A 46 8.13 -0.16 -0.01
N TYR A 47 7.36 0.12 -1.06
CA TYR A 47 7.84 0.87 -2.22
C TYR A 47 6.71 1.65 -2.89
N ASN A 48 7.10 2.73 -3.54
CA ASN A 48 6.31 3.50 -4.48
C ASN A 48 7.20 4.05 -5.59
N ASP A 49 6.67 4.91 -6.46
CA ASP A 49 7.42 5.49 -7.57
C ASP A 49 8.55 6.45 -7.15
N ASN A 50 8.58 6.90 -5.89
CA ASN A 50 9.51 7.90 -5.40
C ASN A 50 10.59 7.31 -4.48
N PHE A 51 10.25 6.30 -3.67
CA PHE A 51 11.17 5.73 -2.71
C PHE A 51 10.83 4.29 -2.32
N VAL A 52 11.82 3.63 -1.74
CA VAL A 52 11.74 2.30 -1.14
C VAL A 52 12.09 2.42 0.34
N LEU A 53 11.34 1.74 1.21
CA LEU A 53 11.73 1.48 2.60
C LEU A 53 12.18 0.04 2.72
N ALA A 54 13.37 -0.16 3.26
CA ALA A 54 14.02 -1.46 3.29
C ALA A 54 14.88 -1.63 4.54
N THR A 55 15.23 -2.89 4.82
CA THR A 55 16.35 -3.19 5.73
C THR A 55 17.57 -3.60 4.92
N SER A 56 18.75 -3.22 5.42
CA SER A 56 20.03 -3.56 4.81
C SER A 56 21.12 -3.77 5.86
N GLU A 57 21.94 -4.80 5.66
CA GLU A 57 23.13 -5.06 6.49
C GLU A 57 24.24 -4.01 6.24
N SER A 58 24.23 -3.34 5.09
CA SER A 58 25.27 -2.41 4.69
C SER A 58 24.67 -1.07 4.22
N MET A 59 25.40 0.02 4.50
CA MET A 59 25.03 1.37 4.07
C MET A 59 25.83 1.81 2.85
N ASN A 60 25.20 2.57 1.97
CA ASN A 60 25.87 3.24 0.85
C ASN A 60 25.35 4.68 0.67
N GLU A 61 25.98 5.44 -0.19
CA GLU A 61 25.70 6.88 -0.41
C GLU A 61 24.28 7.21 -0.92
N ASN A 62 23.56 6.23 -1.47
CA ASN A 62 22.20 6.41 -1.96
C ASN A 62 21.13 6.04 -0.92
N MET A 63 21.54 5.63 0.29
CA MET A 63 20.67 5.24 1.38
C MET A 63 20.58 6.34 2.43
N ILE A 64 19.40 6.62 2.91
CA ILE A 64 19.15 7.47 4.06
C ILE A 64 18.87 6.53 5.22
N LEU A 65 19.72 6.55 6.24
CA LEU A 65 19.51 5.80 7.47
C LEU A 65 18.31 6.40 8.20
N LEU A 66 17.33 5.58 8.50
CA LEU A 66 16.16 5.94 9.28
C LEU A 66 16.31 5.48 10.72
N ASP A 67 16.75 4.23 10.92
CA ASP A 67 16.94 3.63 12.23
C ASP A 67 18.02 2.55 12.19
N GLU A 68 18.75 2.39 13.29
CA GLU A 68 19.68 1.27 13.51
C GLU A 68 18.94 0.17 14.29
N ASN A 69 19.25 -1.10 14.02
CA ASN A 69 18.64 -2.26 14.70
C ASN A 69 17.10 -2.33 14.52
N SER A 70 16.64 -2.18 13.30
CA SER A 70 15.23 -2.09 12.96
C SER A 70 14.43 -3.37 13.25
N PHE A 71 13.14 -3.20 13.52
CA PHE A 71 12.18 -4.25 13.82
C PHE A 71 12.51 -5.10 15.05
N GLU A 72 13.26 -4.54 16.02
CA GLU A 72 13.40 -5.13 17.33
C GLU A 72 12.06 -5.16 18.10
N ASP A 73 12.00 -5.86 19.20
CA ASP A 73 10.79 -6.18 19.96
C ASP A 73 9.84 -4.99 20.16
N ASN A 74 8.64 -5.08 19.56
CA ASN A 74 7.53 -4.11 19.64
C ASN A 74 7.72 -2.77 18.90
N GLU A 75 8.69 -2.62 18.05
CA GLU A 75 8.85 -1.43 17.22
C GLU A 75 7.98 -1.51 15.98
N ASN A 76 7.20 -0.44 15.75
CA ASN A 76 6.33 -0.32 14.59
C ASN A 76 6.68 0.94 13.83
N TYR A 77 6.81 0.80 12.51
CA TYR A 77 7.08 1.90 11.61
C TYR A 77 5.84 2.23 10.79
N PHE A 78 5.65 3.51 10.52
CA PHE A 78 4.52 3.99 9.74
C PHE A 78 4.97 5.07 8.76
N ILE A 79 4.33 5.11 7.60
CA ILE A 79 4.29 6.27 6.72
C ILE A 79 3.03 7.05 7.07
N VAL A 80 3.17 8.32 7.35
CA VAL A 80 2.05 9.25 7.59
C VAL A 80 2.03 10.26 6.45
N TYR A 81 0.93 10.28 5.70
CA TYR A 81 0.69 11.25 4.64
C TYR A 81 -0.02 12.47 5.23
N CYS A 82 0.68 13.58 5.26
CA CYS A 82 0.17 14.85 5.78
C CYS A 82 0.95 16.00 5.17
N ASN A 83 0.33 17.16 5.00
CA ASN A 83 1.00 18.36 4.51
C ASN A 83 1.89 19.00 5.60
N GLU A 84 2.73 19.97 5.24
CA GLU A 84 3.69 20.60 6.16
C GLU A 84 3.05 21.20 7.42
N ASN A 85 1.84 21.75 7.33
CA ASN A 85 1.14 22.32 8.48
C ASN A 85 0.67 21.22 9.44
N GLU A 86 0.14 20.13 8.89
CA GLU A 86 -0.33 18.96 9.64
C GLU A 86 0.83 18.20 10.29
N GLN A 87 2.03 18.22 9.69
CA GLN A 87 3.24 17.60 10.26
C GLN A 87 3.59 18.19 11.62
N SER A 88 3.50 19.53 11.77
CA SER A 88 3.77 20.20 13.02
C SER A 88 2.75 19.86 14.11
N GLU A 89 1.49 19.71 13.71
CA GLU A 89 0.40 19.28 14.60
C GLU A 89 0.60 17.82 15.02
N TYR A 90 0.91 16.93 14.04
CA TYR A 90 1.20 15.53 14.30
C TYR A 90 2.38 15.36 15.27
N ALA A 91 3.50 16.05 15.02
CA ALA A 91 4.67 16.01 15.88
C ALA A 91 4.35 16.46 17.32
N SER A 92 3.52 17.47 17.49
CA SER A 92 3.11 17.97 18.79
C SER A 92 2.18 16.99 19.51
N ARG A 93 1.24 16.38 18.80
CA ARG A 93 0.27 15.41 19.32
C ARG A 93 0.94 14.09 19.75
N GLU A 94 1.85 13.59 18.94
CA GLU A 94 2.47 12.27 19.13
C GLU A 94 3.85 12.31 19.80
N LYS A 95 4.26 13.45 20.33
CA LYS A 95 5.58 13.69 20.92
C LYS A 95 6.07 12.61 21.89
N ASN A 96 5.15 11.96 22.61
CA ASN A 96 5.48 10.94 23.60
C ASN A 96 5.24 9.50 23.10
N ASN A 97 4.64 9.35 21.93
CA ASN A 97 4.18 8.06 21.39
C ASN A 97 4.91 7.66 20.11
N ALA A 98 5.53 8.62 19.43
CA ALA A 98 6.21 8.39 18.16
C ALA A 98 7.47 9.24 18.02
N GLU A 99 8.47 8.69 17.37
CA GLU A 99 9.69 9.34 16.93
C GLU A 99 9.61 9.59 15.43
N ILE A 100 9.90 10.81 14.98
CA ILE A 100 9.96 11.15 13.56
C ILE A 100 11.35 10.84 13.05
N LEU A 101 11.45 9.85 12.17
CA LEU A 101 12.71 9.41 11.57
C LEU A 101 13.03 10.18 10.29
N TYR A 102 12.00 10.59 9.55
CA TYR A 102 12.13 11.34 8.31
C TYR A 102 10.92 12.23 8.07
N SER A 103 11.16 13.38 7.46
CA SER A 103 10.12 14.35 7.09
C SER A 103 10.42 14.92 5.69
N ASP A 104 9.42 14.97 4.84
CA ASP A 104 9.43 15.63 3.54
C ASP A 104 8.05 16.30 3.34
N ALA A 105 7.87 17.13 2.33
CA ALA A 105 6.71 18.01 2.14
C ALA A 105 5.33 17.36 2.41
N ASN A 106 5.18 16.08 2.09
CA ASN A 106 3.88 15.38 2.17
C ASN A 106 3.92 14.07 2.98
N ILE A 107 5.05 13.72 3.57
CA ILE A 107 5.20 12.46 4.31
C ILE A 107 6.03 12.64 5.57
N LEU A 108 5.67 11.85 6.60
CA LEU A 108 6.52 11.52 7.73
C LEU A 108 6.78 10.02 7.73
N ILE A 109 7.99 9.61 8.09
CA ILE A 109 8.28 8.23 8.48
C ILE A 109 8.50 8.26 9.98
N VAL A 110 7.72 7.48 10.70
CA VAL A 110 7.70 7.50 12.16
C VAL A 110 7.92 6.11 12.73
N LYS A 111 8.59 6.05 13.87
CA LYS A 111 8.74 4.89 14.73
C LYS A 111 7.82 5.07 15.93
N SER A 112 7.02 4.06 16.26
CA SER A 112 6.13 4.09 17.41
C SER A 112 6.25 2.86 18.26
N LEU A 113 6.27 3.06 19.57
CA LEU A 113 6.17 1.99 20.57
C LEU A 113 4.71 1.62 20.87
N ASN A 114 3.76 2.34 20.31
CA ASN A 114 2.34 2.16 20.56
C ASN A 114 1.62 1.61 19.32
N LEU A 115 1.17 0.36 19.38
CA LEU A 115 0.37 -0.29 18.34
C LEU A 115 -0.95 0.44 18.02
N ASN A 116 -1.42 1.30 18.93
CA ASN A 116 -2.66 2.08 18.77
C ASN A 116 -2.42 3.50 18.26
N LEU A 117 -1.29 3.77 17.61
CA LEU A 117 -1.08 5.04 16.95
C LEU A 117 -2.21 5.25 15.94
N LYS A 118 -3.02 6.29 16.16
CA LYS A 118 -4.18 6.60 15.31
C LYS A 118 -3.84 7.75 14.38
N PRO A 119 -4.15 7.62 13.08
CA PRO A 119 -4.07 8.79 12.19
C PRO A 119 -4.99 9.89 12.69
N ALA A 120 -4.62 11.15 12.50
CA ALA A 120 -5.56 12.25 12.65
C ALA A 120 -6.66 12.11 11.58
N LYS A 121 -7.77 12.86 11.77
CA LYS A 121 -8.96 12.74 10.92
C LYS A 121 -8.68 12.85 9.40
N ASN A 122 -7.56 13.47 9.02
CA ASN A 122 -7.17 13.70 7.63
C ASN A 122 -5.85 13.03 7.25
N ASP A 123 -5.19 12.31 8.16
CA ASP A 123 -3.89 11.70 7.88
C ASP A 123 -4.07 10.31 7.26
N GLY A 124 -3.52 10.09 6.08
CA GLY A 124 -3.30 8.74 5.56
C GLY A 124 -2.15 8.08 6.31
N MET A 125 -2.34 6.86 6.87
CA MET A 125 -1.29 6.14 7.56
C MET A 125 -1.14 4.72 7.04
N ILE A 126 0.10 4.32 6.72
CA ILE A 126 0.44 2.96 6.27
C ILE A 126 1.41 2.36 7.28
N ALA A 127 1.04 1.21 7.86
CA ALA A 127 1.93 0.45 8.72
C ALA A 127 2.98 -0.30 7.88
N ILE A 128 4.24 -0.17 8.27
CA ILE A 128 5.36 -0.91 7.67
C ILE A 128 5.64 -2.11 8.58
N ASN A 129 5.46 -3.29 8.05
CA ASN A 129 5.74 -4.53 8.77
C ASN A 129 7.03 -5.18 8.27
N ASN A 130 7.57 -6.11 9.05
CA ASN A 130 8.80 -6.83 8.72
C ASN A 130 8.64 -7.87 7.57
N LYS A 131 7.56 -7.82 6.80
CA LYS A 131 7.39 -8.70 5.63
C LYS A 131 8.05 -8.07 4.43
N THR A 132 8.79 -8.89 3.69
CA THR A 132 9.39 -8.47 2.41
C THR A 132 8.30 -8.26 1.37
N ALA A 133 8.24 -7.07 0.82
CA ALA A 133 7.40 -6.75 -0.33
C ALA A 133 7.90 -7.52 -1.56
N LYS A 134 6.98 -7.84 -2.47
CA LYS A 134 7.32 -8.47 -3.75
C LYS A 134 6.84 -7.57 -4.87
N LEU A 135 7.69 -7.37 -5.87
CA LEU A 135 7.19 -6.79 -7.12
C LEU A 135 6.14 -7.74 -7.70
N PRO A 136 5.00 -7.23 -8.14
CA PRO A 136 4.09 -8.00 -8.98
C PRO A 136 4.91 -8.53 -10.16
N LYS A 137 4.92 -9.83 -10.36
CA LYS A 137 5.49 -10.37 -11.59
C LYS A 137 4.60 -9.86 -12.72
N ALA A 138 5.17 -9.07 -13.60
CA ALA A 138 4.54 -8.79 -14.88
C ALA A 138 4.37 -10.16 -15.58
N THR A 139 3.17 -10.69 -15.56
CA THR A 139 2.85 -11.98 -16.17
C THR A 139 2.83 -11.89 -17.69
N ARG A 140 2.80 -10.66 -18.22
CA ARG A 140 2.85 -10.36 -19.65
C ARG A 140 3.44 -8.98 -19.90
N ASP A 141 4.24 -8.89 -20.98
CA ASP A 141 4.47 -7.60 -21.64
C ASP A 141 3.14 -7.17 -22.26
N PHE A 142 2.59 -6.07 -21.79
CA PHE A 142 1.46 -5.45 -22.48
C PHE A 142 1.91 -5.12 -23.90
N PRO A 143 1.16 -5.52 -24.94
CA PRO A 143 1.50 -5.16 -26.29
C PRO A 143 1.56 -3.64 -26.40
N VAL A 144 2.66 -3.13 -26.96
CA VAL A 144 2.74 -1.71 -27.30
C VAL A 144 1.65 -1.49 -28.36
N VAL A 145 0.62 -0.74 -28.01
CA VAL A 145 -0.42 -0.35 -28.96
C VAL A 145 0.21 0.65 -29.92
N VAL A 146 0.57 0.19 -31.10
CA VAL A 146 1.24 1.00 -32.14
C VAL A 146 0.22 1.63 -33.06
N GLU A 147 -0.98 1.09 -33.13
CA GLU A 147 -2.09 1.53 -33.97
C GLU A 147 -3.40 1.54 -33.18
N GLU A 148 -4.32 2.41 -33.59
CA GLU A 148 -5.63 2.49 -32.99
C GLU A 148 -6.44 1.21 -33.29
N ASP A 149 -6.83 0.50 -32.23
CA ASP A 149 -7.67 -0.70 -32.36
C ASP A 149 -9.12 -0.25 -32.66
N GLU A 150 -9.63 -0.58 -33.86
CA GLU A 150 -10.99 -0.24 -34.28
C GLU A 150 -12.06 -0.79 -33.32
N LYS A 151 -11.81 -1.94 -32.68
CA LYS A 151 -12.73 -2.51 -31.71
C LYS A 151 -12.77 -1.69 -30.42
N VAL A 152 -11.63 -1.21 -29.95
CA VAL A 152 -11.54 -0.31 -28.78
C VAL A 152 -12.21 1.02 -29.10
N ARG A 153 -11.98 1.54 -30.32
CA ARG A 153 -12.67 2.74 -30.79
C ARG A 153 -14.20 2.55 -30.79
N GLY A 154 -14.69 1.42 -31.29
CA GLY A 154 -16.11 1.10 -31.26
C GLY A 154 -16.72 1.15 -29.86
N PHE A 155 -16.01 0.63 -28.84
CA PHE A 155 -16.46 0.72 -27.45
C PHE A 155 -16.48 2.17 -26.93
N ILE A 156 -15.48 2.97 -27.30
CA ILE A 156 -15.43 4.39 -26.90
C ILE A 156 -16.59 5.17 -27.53
N ASP A 157 -16.91 4.89 -28.78
CA ASP A 157 -18.01 5.57 -29.52
C ASP A 157 -19.40 5.21 -28.95
N GLU A 158 -19.52 4.08 -28.24
CA GLU A 158 -20.76 3.69 -27.54
C GLU A 158 -20.92 4.39 -26.17
N VAL A 159 -19.90 5.08 -25.67
CA VAL A 159 -19.99 5.80 -24.40
C VAL A 159 -20.92 7.01 -24.52
N VAL A 160 -22.00 6.98 -23.76
CA VAL A 160 -22.99 8.07 -23.73
C VAL A 160 -22.64 9.01 -22.57
N VAL A 161 -22.18 10.22 -22.89
CA VAL A 161 -21.74 11.22 -21.89
C VAL A 161 -22.84 11.57 -20.90
N ASP A 162 -24.11 11.69 -21.38
CA ASP A 162 -25.25 12.00 -20.52
C ASP A 162 -25.47 10.93 -19.43
N ASN A 163 -25.21 9.66 -19.73
CA ASN A 163 -25.29 8.57 -18.74
C ASN A 163 -24.19 8.70 -17.68
N LEU A 164 -22.98 9.11 -18.07
CA LEU A 164 -21.90 9.35 -17.11
C LEU A 164 -22.23 10.52 -16.18
N ILE A 165 -22.76 11.61 -16.73
CA ILE A 165 -23.19 12.78 -15.95
C ILE A 165 -24.30 12.38 -14.97
N ALA A 166 -25.34 11.68 -15.46
CA ALA A 166 -26.44 11.23 -14.61
C ALA A 166 -25.96 10.33 -13.45
N THR A 167 -24.99 9.44 -13.70
CA THR A 167 -24.36 8.60 -12.67
C THR A 167 -23.66 9.46 -11.61
N VAL A 168 -22.87 10.44 -12.03
CA VAL A 168 -22.14 11.34 -11.11
C VAL A 168 -23.13 12.17 -10.28
N GLU A 169 -24.15 12.74 -10.91
CA GLU A 169 -25.19 13.54 -10.23
C GLU A 169 -25.95 12.68 -9.21
N TYR A 170 -26.31 11.46 -9.56
CA TYR A 170 -26.96 10.53 -8.65
C TYR A 170 -26.09 10.23 -7.42
N MET A 171 -24.81 9.90 -7.65
CA MET A 171 -23.86 9.62 -6.57
C MET A 171 -23.58 10.85 -5.70
N GLN A 172 -23.62 12.06 -6.28
CA GLN A 172 -23.46 13.31 -5.54
C GLN A 172 -24.66 13.58 -4.61
N ALA A 173 -25.86 13.12 -4.95
CA ALA A 173 -27.07 13.32 -4.14
C ALA A 173 -27.01 12.62 -2.77
N TYR A 174 -26.09 11.69 -2.57
CA TYR A 174 -25.84 11.10 -1.25
C TYR A 174 -25.13 12.06 -0.28
N GLU A 175 -24.72 13.26 -0.71
CA GLU A 175 -24.02 14.30 0.06
C GLU A 175 -22.70 13.80 0.70
N SER A 176 -22.79 12.82 1.62
CA SER A 176 -21.64 12.21 2.26
C SER A 176 -21.76 10.68 2.22
N ARG A 177 -20.69 10.02 1.81
CA ARG A 177 -20.56 8.55 1.84
C ARG A 177 -19.46 8.14 2.80
N TYR A 178 -19.48 8.75 3.99
CA TYR A 178 -18.53 8.40 5.04
C TYR A 178 -18.70 6.92 5.41
N TYR A 179 -17.62 6.20 5.59
CA TYR A 179 -17.47 4.75 5.56
C TYR A 179 -18.56 3.93 6.31
N ASN A 180 -19.17 4.50 7.34
CA ASN A 180 -20.22 3.84 8.16
C ASN A 180 -21.53 4.63 8.19
N SER A 181 -21.74 5.55 7.25
CA SER A 181 -22.98 6.29 7.15
C SER A 181 -24.05 5.47 6.41
N GLU A 182 -25.31 5.70 6.72
CA GLU A 182 -26.44 5.10 5.99
C GLU A 182 -26.35 5.35 4.48
N ASN A 183 -25.88 6.55 4.09
CA ASN A 183 -25.67 6.91 2.70
C ASN A 183 -24.57 6.09 2.02
N ALA A 184 -23.55 5.65 2.76
CA ALA A 184 -22.50 4.78 2.21
C ALA A 184 -23.05 3.39 1.88
N TYR A 185 -23.88 2.82 2.76
CA TYR A 185 -24.58 1.55 2.51
C TYR A 185 -25.56 1.68 1.33
N SER A 186 -26.36 2.73 1.30
CA SER A 186 -27.29 2.98 0.19
C SER A 186 -26.58 3.17 -1.15
N ALA A 187 -25.40 3.79 -1.15
CA ALA A 187 -24.58 3.93 -2.36
C ALA A 187 -24.02 2.58 -2.80
N ALA A 188 -23.58 1.71 -1.89
CA ALA A 188 -23.14 0.36 -2.21
C ALA A 188 -24.28 -0.48 -2.82
N ASP A 189 -25.46 -0.44 -2.23
CA ASP A 189 -26.65 -1.12 -2.76
C ASP A 189 -27.00 -0.65 -4.16
N TRP A 190 -26.96 0.65 -4.41
CA TRP A 190 -27.24 1.21 -5.73
C TRP A 190 -26.18 0.79 -6.77
N ILE A 191 -24.88 0.84 -6.41
CA ILE A 191 -23.79 0.40 -7.29
C ILE A 191 -23.98 -1.08 -7.65
N GLN A 192 -24.28 -1.92 -6.68
CA GLN A 192 -24.54 -3.34 -6.94
C GLN A 192 -25.70 -3.51 -7.88
N ALA A 193 -26.83 -2.82 -7.66
CA ALA A 193 -27.99 -2.89 -8.53
C ALA A 193 -27.65 -2.50 -9.99
N GLN A 194 -26.78 -1.50 -10.20
CA GLN A 194 -26.33 -1.14 -11.55
C GLN A 194 -25.50 -2.25 -12.21
N PHE A 195 -24.67 -2.96 -11.45
CA PHE A 195 -23.93 -4.12 -11.97
C PHE A 195 -24.82 -5.33 -12.21
N ASP A 196 -25.84 -5.57 -11.37
CA ASP A 196 -26.80 -6.66 -11.53
C ASP A 196 -27.63 -6.54 -12.81
N GLU A 197 -27.85 -5.32 -13.29
CA GLU A 197 -28.49 -5.08 -14.60
C GLU A 197 -27.61 -5.54 -15.78
N MET A 198 -26.29 -5.69 -15.55
CA MET A 198 -25.34 -6.20 -16.54
C MET A 198 -25.28 -7.73 -16.45
N LEU A 199 -26.16 -8.43 -17.15
CA LEU A 199 -26.39 -9.88 -17.08
C LEU A 199 -25.16 -10.79 -17.23
N VAL A 200 -24.00 -10.24 -17.57
CA VAL A 200 -22.73 -10.97 -17.76
C VAL A 200 -21.79 -10.90 -16.56
N LEU A 201 -22.19 -10.17 -15.51
CA LEU A 201 -21.38 -9.98 -14.31
C LEU A 201 -21.92 -10.84 -13.17
N GLU A 202 -21.01 -11.40 -12.38
CA GLU A 202 -21.31 -11.90 -11.04
C GLU A 202 -20.95 -10.78 -10.05
N THR A 203 -21.90 -10.45 -9.18
CA THR A 203 -21.75 -9.31 -8.27
C THR A 203 -21.86 -9.75 -6.83
N GLU A 204 -21.09 -9.11 -5.95
CA GLU A 204 -21.20 -9.31 -4.52
C GLU A 204 -20.82 -8.04 -3.75
N GLN A 205 -21.36 -7.91 -2.54
CA GLN A 205 -20.90 -6.96 -1.56
C GLN A 205 -19.89 -7.63 -0.63
N PHE A 206 -18.67 -7.12 -0.60
CA PHE A 206 -17.60 -7.62 0.25
C PHE A 206 -17.51 -6.77 1.52
N PRO A 207 -18.01 -7.27 2.67
CA PRO A 207 -17.97 -6.55 3.94
C PRO A 207 -16.52 -6.45 4.44
N PHE A 208 -16.20 -5.36 5.11
CA PHE A 208 -14.94 -5.19 5.80
C PHE A 208 -15.09 -4.33 7.04
N ASP A 209 -14.16 -4.51 7.97
CA ASP A 209 -14.06 -3.71 9.18
C ASP A 209 -12.82 -2.81 9.13
N TRP A 210 -12.96 -1.60 9.60
CA TRP A 210 -11.84 -0.70 9.80
C TRP A 210 -11.75 -0.28 11.26
N LEU A 211 -10.62 -0.60 11.91
CA LEU A 211 -10.38 -0.32 13.33
C LEU A 211 -11.48 -0.87 14.26
N GLY A 212 -12.06 -2.02 13.92
CA GLY A 212 -13.14 -2.63 14.68
C GLY A 212 -14.51 -1.97 14.49
N ASN A 213 -14.66 -1.12 13.47
CA ASN A 213 -15.94 -0.57 13.05
C ASN A 213 -16.35 -1.21 11.72
N GLU A 214 -17.58 -1.67 11.66
CA GLU A 214 -18.19 -2.14 10.42
C GLU A 214 -18.27 -0.98 9.42
N CYS A 215 -17.86 -1.22 8.18
CA CYS A 215 -17.88 -0.27 7.09
C CYS A 215 -18.90 -0.67 6.04
N ALA A 216 -19.41 0.31 5.30
CA ALA A 216 -20.17 0.01 4.08
C ALA A 216 -19.32 -0.87 3.15
N PRO A 217 -19.90 -1.94 2.57
CA PRO A 217 -19.14 -2.95 1.84
C PRO A 217 -18.55 -2.40 0.55
N ASN A 218 -17.45 -3.01 0.10
CA ASN A 218 -16.99 -2.86 -1.26
C ASN A 218 -17.93 -3.64 -2.20
N VAL A 219 -18.29 -3.03 -3.33
CA VAL A 219 -19.03 -3.73 -4.38
C VAL A 219 -18.06 -4.30 -5.39
N ILE A 220 -18.16 -5.59 -5.65
CA ILE A 220 -17.32 -6.32 -6.59
C ILE A 220 -18.21 -6.86 -7.69
N ALA A 221 -17.76 -6.67 -8.94
CA ALA A 221 -18.40 -7.23 -10.12
C ALA A 221 -17.35 -7.97 -10.94
N ILE A 222 -17.61 -9.23 -11.28
CA ILE A 222 -16.66 -10.12 -11.94
C ILE A 222 -17.22 -10.58 -13.27
N GLN A 223 -16.43 -10.41 -14.34
CA GLN A 223 -16.65 -11.06 -15.61
C GLN A 223 -15.56 -12.09 -15.84
N TYR A 224 -15.91 -13.36 -15.84
CA TYR A 224 -14.94 -14.43 -16.06
C TYR A 224 -14.47 -14.49 -17.51
N GLY A 225 -13.17 -14.54 -17.68
CA GLY A 225 -12.55 -14.77 -18.98
C GLY A 225 -12.71 -16.22 -19.44
N THR A 226 -13.01 -16.42 -20.73
CA THR A 226 -13.15 -17.76 -21.30
C THR A 226 -11.82 -18.38 -21.73
N LYS A 227 -10.83 -17.56 -22.05
CA LYS A 227 -9.54 -18.01 -22.60
C LYS A 227 -8.48 -18.19 -21.51
N TYR A 228 -8.49 -17.31 -20.51
CA TYR A 228 -7.53 -17.30 -19.42
C TYR A 228 -8.28 -17.00 -18.09
N PRO A 229 -9.04 -17.96 -17.55
CA PRO A 229 -9.92 -17.72 -16.41
C PRO A 229 -9.16 -17.41 -15.10
N ASP A 230 -7.89 -17.76 -15.02
CA ASP A 230 -7.03 -17.51 -13.87
C ASP A 230 -6.25 -16.18 -13.94
N GLU A 231 -6.48 -15.38 -14.98
CA GLU A 231 -5.85 -14.07 -15.16
C GLU A 231 -6.89 -12.96 -14.99
N TYR A 232 -6.56 -11.99 -14.13
CA TYR A 232 -7.48 -10.91 -13.77
C TYR A 232 -6.94 -9.56 -14.22
N VAL A 233 -7.83 -8.73 -14.76
CA VAL A 233 -7.64 -7.29 -14.90
C VAL A 233 -8.56 -6.64 -13.88
N VAL A 234 -8.00 -5.88 -12.95
CA VAL A 234 -8.77 -5.20 -11.90
C VAL A 234 -8.87 -3.73 -12.22
N CYS A 235 -10.10 -3.23 -12.31
CA CYS A 235 -10.40 -1.81 -12.41
C CYS A 235 -11.12 -1.40 -11.14
N GLY A 236 -10.71 -0.32 -10.50
CA GLY A 236 -11.30 0.15 -9.26
C GLY A 236 -11.49 1.66 -9.27
N SER A 237 -12.49 2.11 -8.52
CA SER A 237 -12.76 3.52 -8.25
C SER A 237 -13.13 3.68 -6.78
N HIS A 238 -12.84 4.85 -6.24
CA HIS A 238 -13.13 5.21 -4.84
C HIS A 238 -14.14 6.35 -4.78
#